data_873bcf8916ca1a7cfc5a1f07024aaf46
#
_entry.id   873bcf8916ca1a7cfc5a1f07024aaf46
#
_cell.length_a   1.000
_cell.length_b   1.000
_cell.length_c   1.000
_cell.angle_alpha   90.00
_cell.angle_beta   90.00
_cell.angle_gamma   90.00
#
_symmetry.space_group_name_H-M   'P 1'
#
loop_
_entity.id
_entity.type
_entity.pdbx_description
1 polymer ?
#
loop_
_entity_poly.entity_id
_entity_poly.type
_entity_poly.pdbx_seq_one_letter_code
_entity_poly.pdbx_strand_id
1 'polypeptide(L)' 'MARFIGASTRCAPWGLWIWFKDGRDYETACRFDHPEDAEAYARHRLADSDEVEQFALLRRRPGRRDRVKMITRDDLAKP' A
#
# COMPACT_ATOMS: atom_id res chain seq x y z
N MET A 1 -1.55 -19.93 5.37
CA MET A 1 -1.82 -19.12 4.43
C MET A 1 -1.73 -17.77 4.85
N ALA A 2 -0.95 -17.21 4.25
CA ALA A 2 -0.82 -15.92 4.53
C ALA A 2 -1.94 -15.25 4.00
N ARG A 3 -2.42 -14.39 4.65
CA ARG A 3 -3.36 -13.61 4.10
C ARG A 3 -3.20 -12.32 4.69
N PHE A 4 -3.43 -11.33 3.97
CA PHE A 4 -3.43 -10.02 4.50
C PHE A 4 -4.80 -9.83 5.03
N ILE A 5 -4.96 -10.30 6.18
CA ILE A 5 -6.22 -10.42 6.73
C ILE A 5 -7.01 -9.18 6.78
N GLY A 6 -6.41 -8.11 7.11
CA GLY A 6 -7.12 -6.87 7.21
C GLY A 6 -7.62 -6.34 5.91
N ALA A 7 -7.14 -6.91 4.80
CA ALA A 7 -7.46 -6.37 3.51
C ALA A 7 -8.91 -6.50 3.13
N SER A 8 -9.63 -7.36 3.76
CA SER A 8 -10.99 -7.59 3.34
C SER A 8 -11.98 -6.62 3.93
N THR A 9 -11.57 -5.80 4.86
CA THR A 9 -12.52 -4.98 5.56
C THR A 9 -12.63 -3.62 4.95
N ARG A 10 -13.80 -3.29 4.39
CA ARG A 10 -13.91 -1.99 3.78
C ARG A 10 -13.94 -0.85 4.78
N CYS A 11 -14.07 -1.16 6.07
CA CYS A 11 -13.99 -0.12 7.09
C CYS A 11 -12.58 0.06 7.62
N ALA A 12 -11.65 -0.76 7.20
CA ALA A 12 -10.29 -0.66 7.68
C ALA A 12 -9.69 0.69 7.28
N PRO A 13 -8.96 1.35 8.19
CA PRO A 13 -8.54 2.72 7.96
C PRO A 13 -7.32 2.90 7.07
N TRP A 14 -6.58 1.84 6.80
CA TRP A 14 -5.33 2.00 6.04
C TRP A 14 -5.50 1.49 4.62
N GLY A 15 -5.03 2.27 3.66
CA GLY A 15 -5.08 1.90 2.25
C GLY A 15 -3.79 2.21 1.58
N LEU A 16 -3.72 1.90 0.28
CA LEU A 16 -2.51 2.10 -0.50
C LEU A 16 -2.87 2.69 -1.85
N TRP A 17 -2.08 3.67 -2.27
CA TRP A 17 -2.15 4.18 -3.64
C TRP A 17 -0.93 3.65 -4.35
N ILE A 18 -1.12 3.13 -5.55
CA ILE A 18 -0.05 2.50 -6.31
C ILE A 18 0.25 3.31 -7.55
N TRP A 19 1.53 3.48 -7.86
CA TRP A 19 1.98 4.08 -9.11
C TRP A 19 2.75 3.03 -9.90
N PHE A 20 2.48 2.98 -11.19
CA PHE A 20 3.19 2.08 -12.10
C PHE A 20 4.18 2.89 -12.92
N LYS A 21 5.23 2.23 -13.39
CA LYS A 21 6.27 2.89 -14.17
C LYS A 21 5.77 3.47 -15.47
N ASP A 22 4.66 2.95 -16.00
CA ASP A 22 4.10 3.45 -17.24
C ASP A 22 3.22 4.69 -17.05
N GLY A 23 3.11 5.17 -15.83
CA GLY A 23 2.36 6.38 -15.56
C GLY A 23 0.98 6.17 -15.00
N ARG A 24 0.51 4.93 -14.93
CA ARG A 24 -0.80 4.66 -14.34
C ARG A 24 -0.72 4.72 -12.83
N ASP A 25 -1.81 5.14 -12.22
CA ASP A 25 -1.89 5.10 -10.76
C ASP A 25 -3.35 4.99 -10.34
N TYR A 26 -3.56 4.44 -9.16
CA TYR A 26 -4.90 4.35 -8.60
C TYR A 26 -4.81 3.89 -7.15
N GLU A 27 -5.92 4.06 -6.44
CA GLU A 27 -5.99 3.54 -5.08
C GLU A 27 -6.38 2.07 -5.15
N THR A 28 -5.62 1.22 -4.51
CA THR A 28 -5.92 -0.21 -4.55
C THR A 28 -7.17 -0.50 -3.75
N ALA A 29 -7.79 -1.63 -4.03
CA ALA A 29 -8.98 -2.03 -3.30
C ALA A 29 -8.66 -2.59 -1.93
N CYS A 30 -7.40 -2.86 -1.67
CA CYS A 30 -7.00 -3.48 -0.41
C CYS A 30 -7.06 -2.49 0.73
N ARG A 31 -7.58 -2.93 1.86
CA ARG A 31 -7.63 -2.13 3.07
C ARG A 31 -7.07 -2.94 4.20
N PHE A 32 -6.48 -2.26 5.16
CA PHE A 32 -5.78 -2.93 6.25
C PHE A 32 -6.16 -2.30 7.56
N ASP A 33 -6.17 -3.11 8.62
CA ASP A 33 -6.46 -2.62 9.96
C ASP A 33 -5.24 -1.96 10.58
N HIS A 34 -4.05 -2.37 10.15
CA HIS A 34 -2.81 -1.86 10.72
C HIS A 34 -1.88 -1.38 9.64
N PRO A 35 -1.18 -0.27 9.86
CA PRO A 35 -0.28 0.26 8.85
C PRO A 35 0.87 -0.70 8.53
N GLU A 36 1.30 -1.49 9.49
CA GLU A 36 2.39 -2.45 9.27
C GLU A 36 2.01 -3.47 8.21
N ASP A 37 0.75 -3.89 8.19
CA ASP A 37 0.30 -4.86 7.21
C ASP A 37 0.26 -4.25 5.82
N ALA A 38 -0.17 -3.00 5.74
CA ALA A 38 -0.19 -2.29 4.47
C ALA A 38 1.21 -2.12 3.92
N GLU A 39 2.15 -1.76 4.79
CA GLU A 39 3.54 -1.58 4.36
C GLU A 39 4.17 -2.89 3.91
N ALA A 40 3.87 -3.97 4.62
CA ALA A 40 4.39 -5.29 4.24
C ALA A 40 3.87 -5.70 2.88
N TYR A 41 2.59 -5.47 2.63
CA TYR A 41 2.00 -5.78 1.34
C TYR A 41 2.66 -4.96 0.23
N ALA A 42 2.85 -3.66 0.48
CA ALA A 42 3.46 -2.79 -0.52
C ALA A 42 4.88 -3.23 -0.85
N ARG A 43 5.67 -3.54 0.16
CA ARG A 43 7.03 -4.00 -0.07
C ARG A 43 7.05 -5.32 -0.83
N HIS A 44 6.14 -6.21 -0.51
CA HIS A 44 6.05 -7.49 -1.20
C HIS A 44 5.74 -7.27 -2.68
N ARG A 45 4.79 -6.39 -2.99
CA ARG A 45 4.44 -6.09 -4.36
C ARG A 45 5.60 -5.45 -5.12
N LEU A 46 6.31 -4.53 -4.46
CA LEU A 46 7.46 -3.89 -5.10
C LEU A 46 8.55 -4.91 -5.41
N ALA A 47 8.78 -5.85 -4.51
CA ALA A 47 9.81 -6.87 -4.72
C ALA A 47 9.40 -7.85 -5.81
N ASP A 48 8.11 -8.08 -5.97
CA ASP A 48 7.60 -9.10 -6.86
C ASP A 48 7.30 -8.60 -8.26
N SER A 49 7.18 -7.31 -8.46
CA SER A 49 6.79 -6.76 -9.76
C SER A 49 7.66 -5.59 -10.14
N ASP A 50 8.30 -5.70 -11.30
CA ASP A 50 9.11 -4.60 -11.81
C ASP A 50 8.28 -3.46 -12.36
N GLU A 51 7.00 -3.68 -12.60
CA GLU A 51 6.15 -2.66 -13.19
C GLU A 51 5.69 -1.62 -12.20
N VAL A 52 5.79 -1.93 -10.91
CA VAL A 52 5.33 -1.03 -9.87
C VAL A 52 6.44 -0.06 -9.50
N GLU A 53 6.12 1.23 -9.47
CA GLU A 53 7.09 2.25 -9.13
C GLU A 53 7.16 2.48 -7.62
N GLN A 54 6.03 2.71 -7.00
CA GLN A 54 5.99 3.05 -5.57
C GLN A 54 4.55 2.98 -5.06
N PHE A 55 4.42 3.08 -3.75
CA PHE A 55 3.12 3.15 -3.10
C PHE A 55 3.10 4.33 -2.15
N ALA A 56 1.88 4.82 -1.85
CA ALA A 56 1.69 5.75 -0.76
C ALA A 56 0.79 5.07 0.27
N LEU A 57 1.17 5.17 1.53
CA LEU A 57 0.35 4.65 2.61
C LEU A 57 -0.66 5.73 2.96
N LEU A 58 -1.94 5.36 2.92
CA LEU A 58 -3.03 6.29 3.16
C LEU A 58 -3.75 5.94 4.44
N ARG A 59 -4.04 6.96 5.23
CA ARG A 59 -4.96 6.82 6.36
C ARG A 59 -6.29 7.38 5.93
N ARG A 60 -7.30 6.54 5.97
CA ARG A 60 -8.63 6.94 5.53
C ARG A 60 -9.45 7.38 6.73
N ARG A 61 -10.18 8.47 6.55
CA ARG A 61 -11.09 8.99 7.53
C ARG A 61 -12.37 9.34 6.80
N PRO A 62 -13.48 9.49 7.51
CA PRO A 62 -14.71 9.89 6.84
C PRO A 62 -14.48 11.16 6.04
N GLY A 63 -14.73 11.07 4.75
CA GLY A 63 -14.62 12.21 3.87
C GLY A 63 -13.23 12.63 3.45
N ARG A 64 -12.17 11.89 3.85
CA ARG A 64 -10.83 12.29 3.47
C ARG A 64 -9.84 11.14 3.52
N ARG A 65 -8.73 11.32 2.86
CA ARG A 65 -7.62 10.39 2.87
C ARG A 65 -6.36 11.20 3.05
N ASP A 66 -5.53 10.81 4.01
CA ASP A 66 -4.27 11.49 4.26
C ASP A 66 -3.12 10.58 3.85
N ARG A 67 -2.18 11.14 3.10
CA ARG A 67 -0.98 10.40 2.76
C ARG A 67 -0.03 10.48 3.93
N VAL A 68 0.32 9.32 4.46
CA VAL A 68 1.15 9.24 5.65
C VAL A 68 2.61 9.10 5.29
N LYS A 69 2.93 8.26 4.31
CA LYS A 69 4.32 8.09 3.89
C LYS A 69 4.37 7.43 2.53
N MET A 70 5.51 7.53 1.88
CA MET A 70 5.75 6.85 0.61
C MET A 70 6.55 5.59 0.89
N ILE A 71 6.28 4.57 0.11
CA ILE A 71 7.00 3.30 0.18
C ILE A 71 7.59 3.08 -1.20
N THR A 72 8.92 3.11 -1.28
CA THR A 72 9.62 3.05 -2.56
C THR A 72 10.53 1.85 -2.62
N ARG A 73 11.13 1.64 -3.78
CA ARG A 73 12.07 0.54 -3.93
C ARG A 73 13.30 0.71 -3.04
N ASP A 74 13.61 1.92 -2.67
CA ASP A 74 14.73 2.15 -1.75
C ASP A 74 14.47 1.49 -0.40
N ASP A 75 13.20 1.38 -0.03
CA ASP A 75 12.85 0.75 1.24
C ASP A 75 13.16 -0.74 1.25
N LEU A 76 13.25 -1.35 0.06
CA LEU A 76 13.56 -2.77 -0.03
C LEU A 76 15.03 -3.04 0.27
N ALA A 77 15.88 -2.06 0.04
CA ALA A 77 17.31 -2.23 0.24
C ALA A 77 17.72 -2.03 1.68
N LYS A 78 16.84 -1.53 2.51
CA LYS A 78 17.16 -1.27 3.90
C LYS A 78 16.85 -2.47 4.75
N PRO A 79 17.73 -2.82 5.65
CA PRO A 79 17.50 -3.97 6.52
C PRO A 79 16.31 -3.75 7.45
#